data_514a469049cc2e6d64d614316964e3e7
#
_entry.id   514a469049cc2e6d64d614316964e3e7
#
_cell.length_a   1.000
_cell.length_b   1.000
_cell.length_c   1.000
_cell.angle_alpha   90.00
_cell.angle_beta   90.00
_cell.angle_gamma   90.00
#
_symmetry.space_group_name_H-M   'P 1'
#
loop_
_entity.id
_entity.type
_entity.pdbx_description
1 polymer ?
#
loop_
_entity_poly.entity_id
_entity_poly.type
_entity_poly.pdbx_seq_one_letter_code
_entity_poly.pdbx_strand_id
1 'polypeptide(L)'
;VVLFISVNQILLFLLVLTICVILYNKVHKVPSTLNNETIDLESPEEMEEEIPVVICAAAGRMGAAVAAISSIYSNTDANVLFYIVGLKNTIPHIRKWIENSKLKEIKYKTVEFNPMILKGKIRPDASRPELLQPLNFVRYYLPLLIHKYEKVIYLDDDVIVQGDIQELSVGMQNTYMGYLDYRKQTIRDLGISPSTCSFNPGVIVANMTEWKHQRITKQLEKWMQRNVEENLYSSTLGGGVAISPMLIVFHGKYSTINPLWHVRHLGWSPDARYSEHFLQEAKLLHWNGRYKPWDYPSVHNDLWENWFIPDPSGKFKMIRPNS
;
A
#
# COMPACT_ATOMS: atom_id res chain seq x y z
N VAL A 1 -18.12 21.99 53.36
CA VAL A 1 -18.50 20.56 53.31
C VAL A 1 -17.32 19.78 53.85
N VAL A 2 -17.42 19.29 55.08
CA VAL A 2 -16.37 18.45 55.69
C VAL A 2 -16.66 17.01 55.26
N LEU A 3 -15.82 16.44 54.39
CA LEU A 3 -15.91 15.02 54.02
C LEU A 3 -15.38 14.17 55.18
N PHE A 4 -16.28 13.48 55.91
CA PHE A 4 -15.88 12.43 56.83
C PHE A 4 -15.48 11.17 56.05
N ILE A 5 -14.17 10.97 55.86
CA ILE A 5 -13.65 9.72 55.34
C ILE A 5 -13.72 8.68 56.45
N SER A 6 -14.45 7.59 56.25
CA SER A 6 -14.56 6.53 57.26
C SER A 6 -13.23 5.82 57.47
N VAL A 7 -12.95 5.36 58.70
CA VAL A 7 -11.74 4.61 59.04
C VAL A 7 -11.53 3.42 58.09
N ASN A 8 -12.57 2.77 57.65
CA ASN A 8 -12.52 1.68 56.67
C ASN A 8 -12.00 2.09 55.30
N GLN A 9 -12.32 3.32 54.85
CA GLN A 9 -11.82 3.84 53.57
C GLN A 9 -10.33 4.18 53.64
N ILE A 10 -9.88 4.68 54.81
CA ILE A 10 -8.44 4.93 55.03
C ILE A 10 -7.67 3.61 55.08
N LEU A 11 -8.20 2.61 55.75
CA LEU A 11 -7.59 1.25 55.79
C LEU A 11 -7.52 0.59 54.39
N LEU A 12 -8.57 0.72 53.61
CA LEU A 12 -8.61 0.21 52.23
C LEU A 12 -7.56 0.91 51.34
N PHE A 13 -7.45 2.25 51.47
CA PHE A 13 -6.46 3.04 50.72
C PHE A 13 -5.04 2.63 51.08
N LEU A 14 -4.74 2.46 52.37
CA LEU A 14 -3.42 2.01 52.86
C LEU A 14 -3.11 0.58 52.38
N LEU A 15 -4.10 -0.30 52.33
CA LEU A 15 -3.93 -1.67 51.84
C LEU A 15 -3.58 -1.67 50.32
N VAL A 16 -4.28 -0.88 49.54
CA VAL A 16 -4.01 -0.74 48.08
C VAL A 16 -2.59 -0.15 47.87
N LEU A 17 -2.24 0.85 48.63
CA LEU A 17 -0.93 1.49 48.53
C LEU A 17 0.21 0.52 48.87
N THR A 18 0.04 -0.31 49.93
CA THR A 18 1.02 -1.36 50.29
C THR A 18 1.13 -2.42 49.21
N ILE A 19 0.02 -2.85 48.60
CA ILE A 19 0.04 -3.81 47.47
C ILE A 19 0.77 -3.21 46.29
N CYS A 20 0.52 -1.96 45.95
CA CYS A 20 1.23 -1.26 44.86
C CYS A 20 2.74 -1.17 45.11
N VAL A 21 3.18 -0.85 46.34
CA VAL A 21 4.59 -0.80 46.70
C VAL A 21 5.24 -2.19 46.65
N ILE A 22 4.54 -3.23 47.09
CA ILE A 22 5.04 -4.63 47.00
C ILE A 22 5.19 -5.07 45.56
N LEU A 23 4.20 -4.75 44.69
CA LEU A 23 4.25 -5.05 43.26
C LEU A 23 5.37 -4.27 42.58
N TYR A 24 5.50 -2.98 42.88
CA TYR A 24 6.58 -2.14 42.37
C TYR A 24 7.96 -2.69 42.72
N ASN A 25 8.18 -3.06 44.00
CA ASN A 25 9.42 -3.65 44.46
C ASN A 25 9.69 -5.06 43.90
N LYS A 26 8.65 -5.81 43.55
CA LYS A 26 8.78 -7.12 42.93
C LYS A 26 9.17 -7.03 41.45
N VAL A 27 8.72 -5.98 40.77
CA VAL A 27 9.07 -5.71 39.36
C VAL A 27 10.49 -5.10 39.25
N HIS A 28 10.95 -4.36 40.29
CA HIS A 28 12.24 -3.67 40.27
C HIS A 28 13.34 -4.32 41.16
N LYS A 29 13.15 -5.56 41.65
CA LYS A 29 14.26 -6.30 42.24
C LYS A 29 15.16 -6.89 41.15
N VAL A 30 16.18 -6.13 40.79
CA VAL A 30 17.38 -6.64 40.13
C VAL A 30 18.21 -7.37 41.19
N PRO A 31 18.61 -8.64 41.00
CA PRO A 31 19.56 -9.31 41.91
C PRO A 31 20.93 -8.67 41.75
N SER A 32 21.40 -8.02 42.80
CA SER A 32 22.79 -7.60 42.91
C SER A 32 23.66 -8.79 43.34
N THR A 33 24.27 -9.46 42.37
CA THR A 33 25.46 -10.27 42.60
C THR A 33 26.61 -9.62 41.85
N LEU A 34 27.51 -9.02 42.61
CA LEU A 34 28.82 -8.60 42.12
C LEU A 34 29.61 -9.83 41.65
N ASN A 35 29.91 -9.88 40.36
CA ASN A 35 31.15 -10.45 39.86
C ASN A 35 31.69 -9.50 38.80
N ASN A 36 32.89 -8.97 39.01
CA ASN A 36 33.65 -8.19 38.07
C ASN A 36 34.07 -9.07 36.89
N GLU A 37 33.24 -9.07 35.87
CA GLU A 37 33.66 -9.33 34.49
C GLU A 37 33.18 -8.13 33.68
N THR A 38 34.11 -7.44 33.04
CA THR A 38 33.83 -6.41 32.03
C THR A 38 33.08 -7.07 30.88
N ILE A 39 31.78 -7.09 31.02
CA ILE A 39 30.90 -7.39 29.87
C ILE A 39 30.80 -6.07 29.08
N ASP A 40 31.45 -6.04 27.93
CA ASP A 40 31.11 -5.06 26.89
C ASP A 40 29.60 -5.12 26.74
N LEU A 41 28.91 -4.10 27.23
CA LEU A 41 27.52 -3.82 26.91
C LEU A 41 27.53 -3.43 25.44
N GLU A 42 27.37 -4.43 24.57
CA GLU A 42 26.81 -4.18 23.23
C GLU A 42 25.52 -3.41 23.50
N SER A 43 25.49 -2.15 23.07
CA SER A 43 24.27 -1.37 23.03
C SER A 43 23.21 -2.24 22.34
N PRO A 44 21.95 -2.27 22.80
CA PRO A 44 20.91 -2.94 22.03
C PRO A 44 21.01 -2.38 20.61
N GLU A 45 21.37 -3.21 19.64
CA GLU A 45 21.21 -2.86 18.25
C GLU A 45 19.76 -2.42 18.14
N GLU A 46 19.52 -1.13 17.89
CA GLU A 46 18.22 -0.64 17.52
C GLU A 46 17.87 -1.45 16.27
N MET A 47 17.00 -2.45 16.43
CA MET A 47 16.53 -3.22 15.29
C MET A 47 15.83 -2.21 14.38
N GLU A 48 16.50 -1.84 13.30
CA GLU A 48 15.93 -0.97 12.27
C GLU A 48 14.55 -1.49 11.90
N GLU A 49 13.55 -0.64 12.06
CA GLU A 49 12.16 -0.99 11.75
C GLU A 49 12.07 -1.38 10.27
N GLU A 50 11.67 -2.61 10.02
CA GLU A 50 11.54 -3.13 8.66
C GLU A 50 10.29 -2.54 7.99
N ILE A 51 10.44 -1.92 6.83
CA ILE A 51 9.35 -1.28 6.08
C ILE A 51 8.80 -2.27 5.03
N PRO A 52 7.59 -2.83 5.22
CA PRO A 52 6.98 -3.71 4.24
C PRO A 52 6.36 -2.91 3.09
N VAL A 53 6.82 -3.16 1.86
CA VAL A 53 6.31 -2.56 0.63
C VAL A 53 5.74 -3.65 -0.28
N VAL A 54 4.46 -3.55 -0.62
CA VAL A 54 3.73 -4.49 -1.47
C VAL A 54 3.63 -3.95 -2.88
N ILE A 55 4.08 -4.72 -3.85
CA ILE A 55 3.97 -4.42 -5.29
C ILE A 55 3.48 -5.66 -6.02
N CYS A 56 2.57 -5.50 -6.98
CA CYS A 56 2.11 -6.59 -7.83
C CYS A 56 2.98 -6.72 -9.07
N ALA A 57 3.29 -7.96 -9.46
CA ALA A 57 4.05 -8.30 -10.66
C ALA A 57 3.18 -9.12 -11.62
N ALA A 58 2.41 -8.43 -12.47
CA ALA A 58 1.65 -9.04 -13.55
C ALA A 58 2.56 -9.40 -14.74
N ALA A 59 2.25 -10.47 -15.48
CA ALA A 59 3.08 -10.97 -16.56
C ALA A 59 3.46 -9.89 -17.60
N GLY A 60 2.48 -9.16 -18.14
CA GLY A 60 2.69 -8.11 -19.14
C GLY A 60 3.24 -6.79 -18.59
N ARG A 61 3.34 -6.65 -17.28
CA ARG A 61 3.74 -5.42 -16.57
C ARG A 61 4.91 -5.66 -15.61
N MET A 62 5.58 -6.78 -15.72
CA MET A 62 6.62 -7.17 -14.76
C MET A 62 7.80 -6.20 -14.76
N GLY A 63 8.16 -5.63 -15.91
CA GLY A 63 9.18 -4.58 -16.00
C GLY A 63 8.83 -3.32 -15.24
N ALA A 64 7.52 -3.01 -15.11
CA ALA A 64 7.04 -1.92 -14.29
C ALA A 64 7.33 -2.18 -12.80
N ALA A 65 6.95 -3.34 -12.30
CA ALA A 65 7.24 -3.74 -10.92
C ALA A 65 8.75 -3.68 -10.62
N VAL A 66 9.59 -4.15 -11.54
CA VAL A 66 11.05 -4.09 -11.41
C VAL A 66 11.56 -2.65 -11.35
N ALA A 67 11.08 -1.75 -12.20
CA ALA A 67 11.47 -0.35 -12.19
C ALA A 67 11.04 0.36 -10.89
N ALA A 68 9.82 0.09 -10.41
CA ALA A 68 9.33 0.62 -9.13
C ALA A 68 10.21 0.16 -7.96
N ILE A 69 10.51 -1.15 -7.87
CA ILE A 69 11.40 -1.72 -6.83
C ILE A 69 12.80 -1.09 -6.92
N SER A 70 13.36 -1.00 -8.13
CA SER A 70 14.67 -0.39 -8.36
C SER A 70 14.72 1.06 -7.88
N SER A 71 13.68 1.85 -8.15
CA SER A 71 13.60 3.24 -7.71
C SER A 71 13.52 3.38 -6.19
N ILE A 72 12.73 2.53 -5.53
CA ILE A 72 12.62 2.54 -4.06
C ILE A 72 13.96 2.16 -3.42
N TYR A 73 14.53 1.04 -3.86
CA TYR A 73 15.78 0.51 -3.30
C TYR A 73 16.95 1.49 -3.44
N SER A 74 16.99 2.26 -4.52
CA SER A 74 18.07 3.21 -4.78
C SER A 74 17.91 4.55 -4.07
N ASN A 75 16.71 4.89 -3.57
CA ASN A 75 16.41 6.19 -2.96
C ASN A 75 16.15 6.12 -1.45
N THR A 76 16.48 5.02 -0.79
CA THR A 76 16.38 4.88 0.67
C THR A 76 17.53 4.06 1.22
N ASP A 77 17.97 4.41 2.42
CA ASP A 77 18.86 3.60 3.24
C ASP A 77 18.09 2.73 4.24
N ALA A 78 16.76 2.82 4.25
CA ALA A 78 15.91 2.06 5.16
C ALA A 78 15.92 0.56 4.89
N ASN A 79 15.63 -0.21 5.93
CA ASN A 79 15.46 -1.66 5.84
C ASN A 79 14.09 -2.01 5.21
N VAL A 80 14.02 -2.02 3.87
CA VAL A 80 12.79 -2.33 3.12
C VAL A 80 12.69 -3.82 2.85
N LEU A 81 11.52 -4.41 3.15
CA LEU A 81 11.15 -5.75 2.72
C LEU A 81 10.07 -5.67 1.64
N PHE A 82 10.40 -6.07 0.42
CA PHE A 82 9.46 -6.11 -0.69
C PHE A 82 8.60 -7.38 -0.65
N TYR A 83 7.30 -7.22 -0.61
CA TYR A 83 6.32 -8.28 -0.86
C TYR A 83 5.87 -8.20 -2.31
N ILE A 84 6.39 -9.08 -3.14
CA ILE A 84 6.11 -9.11 -4.57
C ILE A 84 5.00 -10.12 -4.82
N VAL A 85 3.80 -9.61 -5.11
CA VAL A 85 2.59 -10.42 -5.28
C VAL A 85 2.41 -10.73 -6.76
N GLY A 86 2.23 -12.00 -7.07
CA GLY A 86 2.01 -12.47 -8.44
C GLY A 86 1.06 -13.65 -8.50
N LEU A 87 0.68 -14.03 -9.71
CA LEU A 87 0.02 -15.31 -9.96
C LEU A 87 1.05 -16.43 -9.97
N LYS A 88 0.63 -17.64 -9.70
CA LYS A 88 1.50 -18.84 -9.62
C LYS A 88 2.48 -18.97 -10.78
N ASN A 89 1.99 -18.72 -11.99
CA ASN A 89 2.78 -18.86 -13.22
C ASN A 89 3.75 -17.70 -13.47
N THR A 90 3.63 -16.56 -12.78
CA THR A 90 4.49 -15.38 -12.98
C THR A 90 5.61 -15.26 -11.94
N ILE A 91 5.45 -15.86 -10.77
CA ILE A 91 6.42 -15.81 -9.67
C ILE A 91 7.82 -16.32 -10.09
N PRO A 92 7.98 -17.42 -10.83
CA PRO A 92 9.31 -17.86 -11.26
C PRO A 92 10.04 -16.85 -12.14
N HIS A 93 9.32 -16.09 -12.97
CA HIS A 93 9.90 -15.07 -13.84
C HIS A 93 10.44 -13.89 -13.04
N ILE A 94 9.64 -13.31 -12.12
CA ILE A 94 10.10 -12.17 -11.31
C ILE A 94 11.27 -12.57 -10.41
N ARG A 95 11.24 -13.76 -9.84
CA ARG A 95 12.34 -14.27 -9.01
C ARG A 95 13.65 -14.34 -9.80
N LYS A 96 13.63 -14.97 -10.97
CA LYS A 96 14.80 -15.03 -11.86
C LYS A 96 15.31 -13.66 -12.28
N TRP A 97 14.40 -12.71 -12.52
CA TRP A 97 14.76 -11.34 -12.89
C TRP A 97 15.53 -10.65 -11.76
N ILE A 98 15.04 -10.77 -10.52
CA ILE A 98 15.71 -10.19 -9.35
C ILE A 98 17.08 -10.86 -9.14
N GLU A 99 17.13 -12.19 -9.09
CA GLU A 99 18.33 -12.98 -8.80
C GLU A 99 19.46 -12.76 -9.83
N ASN A 100 19.12 -12.47 -11.09
CA ASN A 100 20.06 -12.27 -12.18
C ASN A 100 20.23 -10.80 -12.59
N SER A 101 19.98 -9.87 -11.69
CA SER A 101 20.09 -8.42 -11.93
C SER A 101 20.81 -7.71 -10.78
N LYS A 102 20.95 -6.40 -10.89
CA LYS A 102 21.46 -5.55 -9.81
C LYS A 102 20.58 -5.54 -8.56
N LEU A 103 19.36 -6.10 -8.62
CA LEU A 103 18.44 -6.22 -7.49
C LEU A 103 18.66 -7.48 -6.63
N LYS A 104 19.68 -8.29 -6.90
CA LYS A 104 19.94 -9.55 -6.17
C LYS A 104 20.12 -9.36 -4.65
N GLU A 105 20.50 -8.17 -4.20
CA GLU A 105 20.74 -7.84 -2.78
C GLU A 105 19.49 -7.32 -2.04
N ILE A 106 18.36 -7.08 -2.71
CA ILE A 106 17.16 -6.63 -2.03
C ILE A 106 16.60 -7.71 -1.12
N LYS A 107 15.98 -7.29 -0.02
CA LYS A 107 15.17 -8.18 0.82
C LYS A 107 13.78 -8.30 0.21
N TYR A 108 13.36 -9.49 -0.17
CA TYR A 108 12.05 -9.70 -0.76
C TYR A 108 11.42 -11.05 -0.41
N LYS A 109 10.11 -11.10 -0.49
CA LYS A 109 9.29 -12.31 -0.46
C LYS A 109 8.35 -12.31 -1.64
N THR A 110 8.25 -13.43 -2.33
CA THR A 110 7.21 -13.63 -3.34
C THR A 110 5.96 -14.20 -2.69
N VAL A 111 4.81 -13.64 -3.03
CA VAL A 111 3.49 -14.05 -2.51
C VAL A 111 2.60 -14.45 -3.68
N GLU A 112 2.10 -15.67 -3.65
CA GLU A 112 1.12 -16.14 -4.62
C GLU A 112 -0.26 -15.59 -4.26
N PHE A 113 -0.89 -14.89 -5.20
CA PHE A 113 -2.29 -14.51 -5.11
C PHE A 113 -3.15 -15.53 -5.84
N ASN A 114 -4.00 -16.23 -5.10
CA ASN A 114 -4.93 -17.19 -5.69
C ASN A 114 -6.21 -16.46 -6.16
N PRO A 115 -6.45 -16.33 -7.48
CA PRO A 115 -7.61 -15.60 -8.00
C PRO A 115 -8.95 -16.26 -7.67
N MET A 116 -8.95 -17.50 -7.18
CA MET A 116 -10.18 -18.19 -6.74
C MET A 116 -10.90 -17.46 -5.60
N ILE A 117 -10.20 -16.65 -4.80
CA ILE A 117 -10.82 -15.81 -3.78
C ILE A 117 -11.82 -14.81 -4.36
N LEU A 118 -11.67 -14.44 -5.64
CA LEU A 118 -12.52 -13.50 -6.38
C LEU A 118 -13.68 -14.15 -7.11
N LYS A 119 -13.77 -15.50 -7.08
CA LYS A 119 -14.82 -16.23 -7.81
C LYS A 119 -16.21 -15.76 -7.39
N GLY A 120 -17.02 -15.35 -8.38
CA GLY A 120 -18.38 -14.87 -8.16
C GLY A 120 -18.49 -13.45 -7.58
N LYS A 121 -17.37 -12.78 -7.28
CA LYS A 121 -17.36 -11.44 -6.68
C LYS A 121 -17.11 -10.32 -7.70
N ILE A 122 -16.72 -10.65 -8.92
CA ILE A 122 -16.42 -9.68 -9.97
C ILE A 122 -17.51 -9.75 -11.04
N ARG A 123 -18.13 -8.59 -11.32
CA ARG A 123 -19.05 -8.46 -12.45
C ARG A 123 -18.27 -8.45 -13.76
N PRO A 124 -18.61 -9.29 -14.74
CA PRO A 124 -18.01 -9.25 -16.06
C PRO A 124 -18.22 -7.89 -16.74
N ASP A 125 -17.18 -7.36 -17.33
CA ASP A 125 -17.22 -6.14 -18.14
C ASP A 125 -16.35 -6.33 -19.38
N ALA A 126 -17.00 -6.48 -20.53
CA ALA A 126 -16.32 -6.68 -21.81
C ALA A 126 -15.70 -5.39 -22.38
N SER A 127 -16.10 -4.22 -21.88
CA SER A 127 -15.62 -2.93 -22.40
C SER A 127 -14.21 -2.60 -21.89
N ARG A 128 -13.86 -3.07 -20.70
CA ARG A 128 -12.56 -2.79 -20.05
C ARG A 128 -12.02 -4.02 -19.29
N PRO A 129 -11.65 -5.09 -20.00
CA PRO A 129 -11.20 -6.35 -19.38
C PRO A 129 -9.92 -6.18 -18.59
N GLU A 130 -9.09 -5.17 -18.88
CA GLU A 130 -7.87 -4.86 -18.14
C GLU A 130 -8.14 -4.46 -16.68
N LEU A 131 -9.33 -3.92 -16.40
CA LEU A 131 -9.73 -3.54 -15.04
C LEU A 131 -10.17 -4.74 -14.19
N LEU A 132 -10.42 -5.89 -14.81
CA LEU A 132 -10.87 -7.12 -14.13
C LEU A 132 -9.70 -8.05 -13.77
N GLN A 133 -8.46 -7.65 -14.02
CA GLN A 133 -7.29 -8.46 -13.71
C GLN A 133 -7.23 -8.77 -12.20
N PRO A 134 -6.98 -10.02 -11.81
CA PRO A 134 -7.01 -10.42 -10.40
C PRO A 134 -6.10 -9.60 -9.49
N LEU A 135 -4.92 -9.22 -9.96
CA LEU A 135 -3.95 -8.46 -9.17
C LEU A 135 -4.42 -7.04 -8.85
N ASN A 136 -5.40 -6.48 -9.56
CA ASN A 136 -6.03 -5.20 -9.21
C ASN A 136 -6.75 -5.24 -7.85
N PHE A 137 -7.10 -6.43 -7.36
CA PHE A 137 -7.81 -6.66 -6.10
C PHE A 137 -6.90 -7.06 -4.94
N VAL A 138 -5.61 -7.22 -5.15
CA VAL A 138 -4.64 -7.62 -4.11
C VAL A 138 -4.71 -6.69 -2.90
N ARG A 139 -4.87 -5.37 -3.12
CA ARG A 139 -4.98 -4.37 -2.06
C ARG A 139 -6.16 -4.59 -1.11
N TYR A 140 -7.18 -5.35 -1.50
CA TYR A 140 -8.32 -5.70 -0.63
C TYR A 140 -7.93 -6.70 0.46
N TYR A 141 -6.89 -7.50 0.22
CA TYR A 141 -6.51 -8.68 0.99
C TYR A 141 -5.17 -8.52 1.71
N LEU A 142 -4.68 -7.30 1.89
CA LEU A 142 -3.39 -7.04 2.55
C LEU A 142 -3.23 -7.77 3.89
N PRO A 143 -4.24 -7.80 4.79
CA PRO A 143 -4.13 -8.53 6.06
C PRO A 143 -4.04 -10.06 5.92
N LEU A 144 -4.49 -10.63 4.80
CA LEU A 144 -4.38 -12.07 4.52
C LEU A 144 -3.03 -12.44 3.92
N LEU A 145 -2.38 -11.49 3.26
CA LEU A 145 -1.09 -11.69 2.59
C LEU A 145 0.08 -11.35 3.50
N ILE A 146 -0.11 -10.39 4.43
CA ILE A 146 0.93 -9.86 5.30
C ILE A 146 0.41 -9.79 6.72
N HIS A 147 0.95 -10.62 7.63
CA HIS A 147 0.39 -10.79 8.98
C HIS A 147 1.17 -10.04 10.07
N LYS A 148 2.45 -9.71 9.81
CA LYS A 148 3.43 -9.34 10.84
C LYS A 148 3.42 -7.86 11.21
N TYR A 149 3.01 -6.97 10.30
CA TYR A 149 3.23 -5.54 10.43
C TYR A 149 1.95 -4.77 10.77
N GLU A 150 2.10 -3.70 11.54
CA GLU A 150 1.01 -2.75 11.81
C GLU A 150 0.82 -1.75 10.67
N LYS A 151 1.92 -1.39 9.99
CA LYS A 151 1.94 -0.47 8.88
C LYS A 151 2.45 -1.18 7.64
N VAL A 152 1.74 -1.06 6.52
CA VAL A 152 2.10 -1.64 5.22
C VAL A 152 1.93 -0.59 4.14
N ILE A 153 2.91 -0.48 3.25
CA ILE A 153 2.84 0.37 2.05
C ILE A 153 2.44 -0.51 0.87
N TYR A 154 1.36 -0.15 0.18
CA TYR A 154 0.98 -0.73 -1.10
C TYR A 154 1.19 0.30 -2.20
N LEU A 155 1.86 -0.11 -3.27
CA LEU A 155 2.09 0.71 -4.46
C LEU A 155 1.64 -0.03 -5.71
N ASP A 156 0.98 0.69 -6.63
CA ASP A 156 0.80 0.20 -8.01
C ASP A 156 2.16 0.03 -8.69
N ASP A 157 2.22 -0.80 -9.73
CA ASP A 157 3.47 -1.12 -10.44
C ASP A 157 3.94 -0.02 -11.41
N ASP A 158 3.06 0.92 -11.74
CA ASP A 158 3.31 2.03 -12.67
C ASP A 158 3.74 3.32 -11.94
N VAL A 159 4.53 3.16 -10.90
CA VAL A 159 5.11 4.25 -10.11
C VAL A 159 6.63 4.26 -10.17
N ILE A 160 7.21 5.45 -10.00
CA ILE A 160 8.63 5.65 -9.71
C ILE A 160 8.72 6.46 -8.42
N VAL A 161 9.49 5.97 -7.46
CA VAL A 161 9.73 6.64 -6.18
C VAL A 161 11.07 7.37 -6.24
N GLN A 162 11.04 8.69 -6.10
CA GLN A 162 12.21 9.57 -6.13
C GLN A 162 12.62 10.03 -4.73
N GLY A 163 11.69 9.98 -3.77
CA GLY A 163 11.95 10.33 -2.38
C GLY A 163 12.32 9.11 -1.52
N ASP A 164 12.76 9.37 -0.30
CA ASP A 164 12.99 8.32 0.68
C ASP A 164 11.65 7.77 1.18
N ILE A 165 11.40 6.48 0.97
CA ILE A 165 10.14 5.81 1.31
C ILE A 165 9.78 5.90 2.81
N GLN A 166 10.75 6.14 3.68
CA GLN A 166 10.54 6.35 5.11
C GLN A 166 9.67 7.58 5.40
N GLU A 167 9.71 8.59 4.54
CA GLU A 167 8.95 9.84 4.69
C GLU A 167 7.44 9.65 4.38
N LEU A 168 7.06 8.52 3.78
CA LEU A 168 5.68 8.29 3.38
C LEU A 168 4.79 7.97 4.58
N SER A 169 3.97 8.95 4.96
CA SER A 169 3.04 8.84 6.10
C SER A 169 1.76 8.08 5.76
N VAL A 170 1.06 7.64 6.82
CA VAL A 170 -0.25 6.98 6.66
C VAL A 170 -1.25 7.92 5.98
N GLY A 171 -1.86 7.44 4.90
CA GLY A 171 -2.89 8.20 4.19
C GLY A 171 -2.96 7.92 2.69
N MET A 172 -3.73 8.75 1.99
CA MET A 172 -3.94 8.69 0.54
C MET A 172 -4.15 10.09 -0.01
N GLN A 173 -3.80 10.31 -1.27
CA GLN A 173 -4.00 11.62 -1.90
C GLN A 173 -5.42 11.82 -2.42
N ASN A 174 -5.96 13.04 -2.26
CA ASN A 174 -7.29 13.42 -2.74
C ASN A 174 -7.45 13.33 -4.27
N THR A 175 -8.64 12.93 -4.70
CA THR A 175 -9.15 12.95 -6.07
C THR A 175 -10.67 13.16 -6.06
N TYR A 176 -11.37 12.98 -7.17
CA TYR A 176 -12.83 13.16 -7.25
C TYR A 176 -13.59 11.84 -7.13
N MET A 177 -14.82 11.89 -6.58
CA MET A 177 -15.74 10.75 -6.43
C MET A 177 -16.48 10.37 -7.73
N GLY A 178 -16.04 10.85 -8.90
CA GLY A 178 -16.69 10.67 -10.19
C GLY A 178 -16.80 9.23 -10.73
N TYR A 179 -16.29 8.24 -9.99
CA TYR A 179 -16.34 6.82 -10.37
C TYR A 179 -17.60 6.09 -9.90
N LEU A 180 -18.47 6.75 -9.13
CA LEU A 180 -19.71 6.17 -8.63
C LEU A 180 -20.89 6.53 -9.56
N ASP A 181 -21.77 5.57 -9.84
CA ASP A 181 -22.95 5.81 -10.69
C ASP A 181 -24.11 6.37 -9.85
N TYR A 182 -24.20 7.70 -9.76
CA TYR A 182 -25.24 8.41 -9.00
C TYR A 182 -26.65 8.26 -9.58
N ARG A 183 -26.83 7.61 -10.74
CA ARG A 183 -28.15 7.22 -11.24
C ARG A 183 -28.75 6.07 -10.41
N LYS A 184 -27.90 5.31 -9.72
CA LYS A 184 -28.31 4.20 -8.86
C LYS A 184 -28.76 4.69 -7.48
N GLN A 185 -29.95 4.24 -7.03
CA GLN A 185 -30.47 4.59 -5.70
C GLN A 185 -29.51 4.17 -4.60
N THR A 186 -28.99 2.96 -4.65
CA THR A 186 -28.02 2.44 -3.70
C THR A 186 -26.80 3.36 -3.50
N ILE A 187 -26.34 4.02 -4.58
CA ILE A 187 -25.22 4.98 -4.48
C ILE A 187 -25.70 6.29 -3.85
N ARG A 188 -26.89 6.79 -4.22
CA ARG A 188 -27.45 8.00 -3.59
C ARG A 188 -27.70 7.84 -2.11
N ASP A 189 -28.15 6.66 -1.67
CA ASP A 189 -28.44 6.35 -0.27
C ASP A 189 -27.20 6.37 0.64
N LEU A 190 -25.98 6.33 0.05
CA LEU A 190 -24.73 6.52 0.79
C LEU A 190 -24.55 7.94 1.32
N GLY A 191 -25.28 8.94 0.77
CA GLY A 191 -25.13 10.34 1.15
C GLY A 191 -23.79 10.96 0.76
N ILE A 192 -22.99 10.31 -0.10
CA ILE A 192 -21.71 10.82 -0.58
C ILE A 192 -21.98 11.77 -1.74
N SER A 193 -21.57 13.04 -1.61
CA SER A 193 -21.71 14.00 -2.70
C SER A 193 -20.81 13.67 -3.87
N PRO A 194 -21.27 13.82 -5.14
CA PRO A 194 -20.42 13.68 -6.33
C PRO A 194 -19.22 14.65 -6.35
N SER A 195 -19.35 15.80 -5.69
CA SER A 195 -18.30 16.80 -5.57
C SER A 195 -17.32 16.54 -4.43
N THR A 196 -17.55 15.51 -3.61
CA THR A 196 -16.64 15.16 -2.51
C THR A 196 -15.29 14.72 -3.07
N CYS A 197 -14.22 15.20 -2.47
CA CYS A 197 -12.87 14.67 -2.73
C CYS A 197 -12.78 13.22 -2.28
N SER A 198 -12.06 12.43 -3.05
CA SER A 198 -11.74 11.03 -2.79
C SER A 198 -10.22 10.84 -2.89
N PHE A 199 -9.78 9.63 -3.15
CA PHE A 199 -8.37 9.29 -3.27
C PHE A 199 -8.11 8.33 -4.43
N ASN A 200 -6.85 8.21 -4.83
CA ASN A 200 -6.43 7.17 -5.76
C ASN A 200 -5.73 6.06 -4.95
N PRO A 201 -6.22 4.81 -4.99
CA PRO A 201 -5.68 3.71 -4.19
C PRO A 201 -4.43 3.04 -4.78
N GLY A 202 -3.75 3.70 -5.71
CA GLY A 202 -2.46 3.25 -6.26
C GLY A 202 -1.26 3.52 -5.34
N VAL A 203 -1.46 4.37 -4.32
CA VAL A 203 -0.50 4.60 -3.22
C VAL A 203 -1.28 4.57 -1.92
N ILE A 204 -1.03 3.58 -1.09
CA ILE A 204 -1.72 3.37 0.19
C ILE A 204 -0.67 3.11 1.28
N VAL A 205 -0.77 3.82 2.38
CA VAL A 205 -0.12 3.43 3.63
C VAL A 205 -1.21 2.98 4.59
N ALA A 206 -1.30 1.67 4.78
CA ALA A 206 -2.37 1.03 5.53
C ALA A 206 -1.97 0.79 6.99
N ASN A 207 -2.86 1.19 7.93
CA ASN A 207 -2.82 0.69 9.29
C ASN A 207 -3.55 -0.67 9.33
N MET A 208 -2.78 -1.73 9.50
CA MET A 208 -3.29 -3.10 9.41
C MET A 208 -4.13 -3.50 10.62
N THR A 209 -3.87 -2.92 11.77
CA THR A 209 -4.66 -3.12 12.98
C THR A 209 -6.07 -2.56 12.80
N GLU A 210 -6.18 -1.31 12.34
CA GLU A 210 -7.46 -0.69 12.02
C GLU A 210 -8.18 -1.39 10.87
N TRP A 211 -7.46 -1.83 9.84
CA TRP A 211 -8.02 -2.59 8.73
C TRP A 211 -8.74 -3.86 9.20
N LYS A 212 -8.10 -4.62 10.11
CA LYS A 212 -8.67 -5.82 10.73
C LYS A 212 -9.84 -5.49 11.66
N HIS A 213 -9.65 -4.52 12.56
CA HIS A 213 -10.66 -4.09 13.52
C HIS A 213 -11.96 -3.65 12.84
N GLN A 214 -11.86 -2.84 11.81
CA GLN A 214 -13.00 -2.37 11.04
C GLN A 214 -13.50 -3.39 9.99
N ARG A 215 -12.88 -4.55 9.88
CA ARG A 215 -13.23 -5.60 8.90
C ARG A 215 -13.28 -5.07 7.46
N ILE A 216 -12.33 -4.25 7.07
CA ILE A 216 -12.31 -3.56 5.77
C ILE A 216 -12.42 -4.52 4.60
N THR A 217 -11.66 -5.62 4.60
CA THR A 217 -11.74 -6.64 3.52
C THR A 217 -13.17 -7.16 3.31
N LYS A 218 -13.91 -7.44 4.40
CA LYS A 218 -15.31 -7.89 4.30
C LYS A 218 -16.24 -6.81 3.76
N GLN A 219 -16.01 -5.55 4.12
CA GLN A 219 -16.77 -4.43 3.58
C GLN A 219 -16.51 -4.27 2.08
N LEU A 220 -15.26 -4.39 1.63
CA LEU A 220 -14.89 -4.35 0.22
C LEU A 220 -15.54 -5.49 -0.56
N GLU A 221 -15.49 -6.73 -0.06
CA GLU A 221 -16.15 -7.88 -0.67
C GLU A 221 -17.67 -7.72 -0.76
N LYS A 222 -18.31 -7.14 0.26
CA LYS A 222 -19.75 -6.81 0.23
C LYS A 222 -20.09 -5.87 -0.92
N TRP A 223 -19.27 -4.84 -1.16
CA TRP A 223 -19.50 -3.89 -2.26
C TRP A 223 -19.19 -4.50 -3.64
N MET A 224 -18.22 -5.42 -3.73
CA MET A 224 -18.02 -6.22 -4.94
C MET A 224 -19.26 -7.05 -5.26
N GLN A 225 -19.81 -7.75 -4.26
CA GLN A 225 -21.01 -8.59 -4.43
C GLN A 225 -22.23 -7.76 -4.83
N ARG A 226 -22.47 -6.63 -4.16
CA ARG A 226 -23.54 -5.71 -4.56
C ARG A 226 -23.40 -5.22 -6.00
N ASN A 227 -22.19 -4.99 -6.46
CA ASN A 227 -21.97 -4.63 -7.87
C ASN A 227 -22.32 -5.76 -8.83
N VAL A 228 -22.09 -7.02 -8.47
CA VAL A 228 -22.52 -8.18 -9.28
C VAL A 228 -24.05 -8.17 -9.44
N GLU A 229 -24.77 -7.90 -8.36
CA GLU A 229 -26.24 -7.93 -8.31
C GLU A 229 -26.88 -6.71 -8.98
N GLU A 230 -26.37 -5.50 -8.69
CA GLU A 230 -27.04 -4.23 -8.99
C GLU A 230 -26.36 -3.41 -10.12
N ASN A 231 -25.16 -3.79 -10.57
CA ASN A 231 -24.35 -3.01 -11.52
C ASN A 231 -24.16 -1.54 -11.09
N LEU A 232 -23.49 -1.33 -9.96
CA LEU A 232 -23.39 -0.04 -9.29
C LEU A 232 -22.30 0.89 -9.84
N TYR A 233 -21.27 0.33 -10.50
CA TYR A 233 -20.10 1.08 -10.91
C TYR A 233 -20.05 1.19 -12.42
N SER A 234 -19.86 2.41 -12.92
CA SER A 234 -19.77 2.65 -14.36
C SER A 234 -18.34 2.45 -14.85
N SER A 235 -18.16 1.52 -15.80
CA SER A 235 -16.86 1.32 -16.47
C SER A 235 -16.45 2.52 -17.34
N THR A 236 -17.41 3.35 -17.74
CA THR A 236 -17.16 4.54 -18.58
C THR A 236 -16.55 5.70 -17.80
N LEU A 237 -16.66 5.71 -16.46
CA LEU A 237 -16.19 6.79 -15.61
C LEU A 237 -14.74 6.62 -15.08
N GLY A 238 -14.02 5.60 -15.53
CA GLY A 238 -12.61 5.43 -15.16
C GLY A 238 -12.38 4.30 -14.15
N GLY A 239 -12.19 4.51 -12.91
CA GLY A 239 -11.67 3.62 -11.87
C GLY A 239 -12.08 2.14 -11.84
N GLY A 240 -13.20 1.79 -12.47
CA GLY A 240 -13.66 0.41 -12.61
C GLY A 240 -14.03 -0.26 -11.29
N VAL A 241 -14.26 -1.57 -11.39
CA VAL A 241 -14.82 -2.38 -10.29
C VAL A 241 -13.86 -2.59 -9.11
N ALA A 242 -12.57 -2.39 -9.29
CA ALA A 242 -11.59 -2.54 -8.21
C ALA A 242 -11.42 -1.26 -7.36
N ILE A 243 -11.64 -0.08 -7.93
CA ILE A 243 -11.45 1.20 -7.24
C ILE A 243 -12.71 1.62 -6.48
N SER A 244 -13.88 1.50 -7.09
CA SER A 244 -15.13 2.02 -6.54
C SER A 244 -15.49 1.49 -5.13
N PRO A 245 -15.31 0.21 -4.80
CA PRO A 245 -15.49 -0.27 -3.43
C PRO A 245 -14.56 0.41 -2.42
N MET A 246 -13.31 0.67 -2.81
CA MET A 246 -12.34 1.37 -1.96
C MET A 246 -12.83 2.79 -1.64
N LEU A 247 -13.32 3.52 -2.63
CA LEU A 247 -13.85 4.88 -2.45
C LEU A 247 -15.02 4.93 -1.46
N ILE A 248 -15.90 3.94 -1.53
CA ILE A 248 -17.06 3.84 -0.63
C ILE A 248 -16.62 3.48 0.79
N VAL A 249 -15.83 2.44 0.94
CA VAL A 249 -15.46 1.88 2.26
C VAL A 249 -14.57 2.85 3.04
N PHE A 250 -13.68 3.56 2.36
CA PHE A 250 -12.76 4.51 3.00
C PHE A 250 -13.27 5.94 3.04
N HIS A 251 -14.48 6.22 2.52
CA HIS A 251 -15.05 7.57 2.61
C HIS A 251 -15.07 8.08 4.06
N GLY A 252 -14.42 9.22 4.29
CA GLY A 252 -14.27 9.80 5.62
C GLY A 252 -13.35 9.05 6.60
N LYS A 253 -12.61 8.04 6.13
CA LYS A 253 -11.76 7.17 6.97
C LYS A 253 -10.29 7.16 6.57
N TYR A 254 -9.84 8.14 5.83
CA TYR A 254 -8.43 8.24 5.41
C TYR A 254 -7.86 9.61 5.70
N SER A 255 -6.56 9.65 5.94
CA SER A 255 -5.78 10.89 5.99
C SER A 255 -5.17 11.18 4.62
N THR A 256 -4.86 12.44 4.35
CA THR A 256 -4.18 12.83 3.11
C THR A 256 -2.68 12.78 3.29
N ILE A 257 -1.96 12.27 2.28
CA ILE A 257 -0.51 12.36 2.19
C ILE A 257 -0.08 13.67 1.52
N ASN A 258 1.18 14.05 1.70
CA ASN A 258 1.75 15.18 0.97
C ASN A 258 1.59 14.94 -0.55
N PRO A 259 1.06 15.91 -1.33
CA PRO A 259 0.82 15.76 -2.77
C PRO A 259 2.04 15.35 -3.59
N LEU A 260 3.24 15.72 -3.19
CA LEU A 260 4.48 15.31 -3.87
C LEU A 260 4.74 13.79 -3.79
N TRP A 261 4.12 13.10 -2.83
CA TRP A 261 4.16 11.64 -2.72
C TRP A 261 3.17 10.92 -3.62
N HIS A 262 2.42 11.64 -4.46
CA HIS A 262 1.55 11.00 -5.44
C HIS A 262 1.23 11.94 -6.61
N VAL A 263 2.24 12.23 -7.42
CA VAL A 263 2.07 13.00 -8.66
C VAL A 263 1.47 12.08 -9.72
N ARG A 264 0.20 12.29 -10.01
CA ARG A 264 -0.65 11.47 -10.89
C ARG A 264 -0.82 12.09 -12.27
N HIS A 265 -1.65 11.44 -13.09
CA HIS A 265 -2.05 11.85 -14.44
C HIS A 265 -0.97 11.74 -15.49
N LEU A 266 0.19 11.17 -15.16
CA LEU A 266 1.17 10.81 -16.17
C LEU A 266 0.56 9.75 -17.09
N GLY A 267 0.72 9.92 -18.39
CA GLY A 267 0.17 9.00 -19.39
C GLY A 267 -1.34 9.06 -19.62
N TRP A 268 -2.05 10.09 -19.15
CA TRP A 268 -3.47 10.27 -19.50
C TRP A 268 -3.67 10.74 -20.94
N SER A 269 -2.74 11.55 -21.44
CA SER A 269 -2.65 11.96 -22.84
C SER A 269 -1.20 11.79 -23.31
N PRO A 270 -0.97 11.48 -24.60
CA PRO A 270 0.38 11.35 -25.12
C PRO A 270 1.13 12.69 -25.17
N ASP A 271 0.41 13.82 -25.08
CA ASP A 271 0.94 15.17 -25.23
C ASP A 271 0.97 15.97 -23.92
N ALA A 272 0.27 15.50 -22.87
CA ALA A 272 0.22 16.19 -21.58
C ALA A 272 1.53 16.02 -20.81
N ARG A 273 2.18 17.13 -20.50
CA ARG A 273 3.47 17.17 -19.79
C ARG A 273 3.39 18.08 -18.58
N TYR A 274 4.03 17.65 -17.50
CA TYR A 274 4.38 18.52 -16.38
C TYR A 274 5.70 19.28 -16.67
N SER A 275 5.93 20.38 -15.97
CA SER A 275 7.23 21.05 -16.03
C SER A 275 8.31 20.15 -15.40
N GLU A 276 9.52 20.23 -15.93
CA GLU A 276 10.67 19.47 -15.40
C GLU A 276 10.93 19.80 -13.93
N HIS A 277 10.86 21.08 -13.55
CA HIS A 277 11.03 21.52 -12.16
C HIS A 277 10.04 20.82 -11.22
N PHE A 278 8.74 20.75 -11.58
CA PHE A 278 7.73 20.08 -10.77
C PHE A 278 7.98 18.57 -10.64
N LEU A 279 8.43 17.93 -11.73
CA LEU A 279 8.75 16.50 -11.72
C LEU A 279 10.00 16.18 -10.89
N GLN A 280 10.95 17.10 -10.82
CA GLN A 280 12.15 16.96 -9.97
C GLN A 280 11.81 17.07 -8.47
N GLU A 281 10.82 17.88 -8.10
CA GLU A 281 10.36 18.01 -6.72
C GLU A 281 9.49 16.84 -6.27
N ALA A 282 8.88 16.10 -7.22
CA ALA A 282 8.01 14.98 -6.93
C ALA A 282 8.75 13.86 -6.18
N LYS A 283 8.13 13.33 -5.13
CA LYS A 283 8.64 12.19 -4.36
C LYS A 283 8.20 10.84 -4.95
N LEU A 284 7.04 10.83 -5.62
CA LEU A 284 6.52 9.66 -6.32
C LEU A 284 5.77 10.11 -7.58
N LEU A 285 6.15 9.51 -8.71
CA LEU A 285 5.52 9.69 -10.02
C LEU A 285 4.64 8.49 -10.33
N HIS A 286 3.39 8.70 -10.80
CA HIS A 286 2.44 7.65 -11.11
C HIS A 286 1.85 7.82 -12.52
N TRP A 287 2.20 6.89 -13.42
CA TRP A 287 1.62 6.80 -14.77
C TRP A 287 0.27 6.08 -14.74
N ASN A 288 -0.69 6.63 -13.99
CA ASN A 288 -2.02 6.03 -13.85
C ASN A 288 -2.91 6.19 -15.09
N GLY A 289 -2.43 6.85 -16.12
CA GLY A 289 -3.07 6.91 -17.43
C GLY A 289 -2.84 5.66 -18.28
N ARG A 290 -3.48 5.62 -19.44
CA ARG A 290 -3.39 4.47 -20.37
C ARG A 290 -2.07 4.40 -21.12
N TYR A 291 -1.36 5.54 -21.30
CA TYR A 291 -0.08 5.64 -21.99
C TYR A 291 1.05 5.35 -21.01
N LYS A 292 1.47 4.10 -20.97
CA LYS A 292 2.47 3.62 -20.00
C LYS A 292 3.90 3.96 -20.44
N PRO A 293 4.84 4.20 -19.52
CA PRO A 293 6.19 4.64 -19.86
C PRO A 293 7.03 3.55 -20.56
N TRP A 294 6.62 2.30 -20.51
CA TRP A 294 7.24 1.18 -21.25
C TRP A 294 6.64 0.93 -22.62
N ASP A 295 5.54 1.61 -22.96
CA ASP A 295 4.86 1.52 -24.25
C ASP A 295 5.07 2.78 -25.08
N TYR A 296 4.59 2.77 -26.33
CA TYR A 296 4.58 3.93 -27.23
C TYR A 296 3.15 4.18 -27.75
N PRO A 297 2.67 5.43 -27.82
CA PRO A 297 3.33 6.65 -27.36
C PRO A 297 3.30 6.82 -25.84
N SER A 298 4.29 7.53 -25.29
CA SER A 298 4.37 7.82 -23.87
C SER A 298 4.98 9.21 -23.61
N VAL A 299 4.81 9.69 -22.36
CA VAL A 299 5.40 10.96 -21.89
C VAL A 299 6.27 10.70 -20.67
N HIS A 300 7.35 11.46 -20.53
CA HIS A 300 8.28 11.36 -19.40
C HIS A 300 8.82 9.92 -19.19
N ASN A 301 8.95 9.17 -20.28
CA ASN A 301 9.43 7.80 -20.23
C ASN A 301 10.91 7.70 -19.82
N ASP A 302 11.71 8.73 -20.09
CA ASP A 302 13.08 8.88 -19.63
C ASP A 302 13.21 8.79 -18.11
N LEU A 303 12.29 9.41 -17.36
CA LEU A 303 12.25 9.33 -15.90
C LEU A 303 12.00 7.91 -15.39
N TRP A 304 11.24 7.11 -16.13
CA TRP A 304 10.98 5.71 -15.81
C TRP A 304 12.14 4.80 -16.26
N GLU A 305 12.70 5.04 -17.46
CA GLU A 305 13.76 4.24 -18.04
C GLU A 305 15.04 4.24 -17.20
N ASN A 306 15.32 5.33 -16.48
CA ASN A 306 16.44 5.43 -15.55
C ASN A 306 16.45 4.31 -14.48
N TRP A 307 15.27 3.78 -14.15
CA TRP A 307 15.09 2.76 -13.12
C TRP A 307 14.82 1.37 -13.68
N PHE A 308 14.52 1.29 -14.96
CA PHE A 308 14.26 0.01 -15.62
C PHE A 308 15.52 -0.85 -15.69
N ILE A 309 15.34 -2.13 -15.41
CA ILE A 309 16.39 -3.14 -15.52
C ILE A 309 15.95 -4.14 -16.59
N PRO A 310 16.74 -4.36 -17.65
CA PRO A 310 16.39 -5.30 -18.70
C PRO A 310 16.08 -6.71 -18.17
N ASP A 311 15.09 -7.37 -18.77
CA ASP A 311 14.71 -8.72 -18.43
C ASP A 311 15.79 -9.73 -18.88
N PRO A 312 16.44 -10.45 -17.96
CA PRO A 312 17.46 -11.45 -18.34
C PRO A 312 16.91 -12.56 -19.22
N SER A 313 15.60 -12.82 -19.16
CA SER A 313 14.95 -13.84 -20.01
C SER A 313 14.49 -13.30 -21.36
N GLY A 314 14.53 -12.00 -21.58
CA GLY A 314 14.10 -11.33 -22.82
C GLY A 314 12.59 -11.40 -23.10
N LYS A 315 11.78 -11.85 -22.15
CA LYS A 315 10.32 -11.98 -22.32
C LYS A 315 9.62 -10.63 -22.27
N PHE A 316 10.06 -9.73 -21.38
CA PHE A 316 9.56 -8.37 -21.30
C PHE A 316 10.40 -7.45 -22.18
N LYS A 317 9.75 -6.68 -23.02
CA LYS A 317 10.38 -5.68 -23.90
C LYS A 317 9.61 -4.38 -23.85
N MET A 318 10.33 -3.26 -23.84
CA MET A 318 9.74 -1.94 -24.04
C MET A 318 9.34 -1.76 -25.51
N ILE A 319 8.24 -1.08 -25.76
CA ILE A 319 7.81 -0.70 -27.10
C ILE A 319 8.29 0.72 -27.39
N ARG A 320 9.03 0.91 -28.46
CA ARG A 320 9.58 2.20 -28.93
C ARG A 320 9.29 2.41 -30.42
N PRO A 321 9.32 3.67 -30.91
CA PRO A 321 8.93 3.98 -32.30
C PRO A 321 9.67 3.17 -33.37
N ASN A 322 10.88 2.69 -33.07
CA ASN A 322 11.76 2.01 -34.01
C ASN A 322 12.17 0.59 -33.54
N SER A 323 11.40 -0.02 -32.66
CA SER A 323 11.65 -1.36 -32.14
C SER A 323 10.90 -2.43 -32.90
#